data_e34eb8f5036acd813e395821f6d3c050
#
_entry.id   e34eb8f5036acd813e395821f6d3c050
#
_cell.length_a   1.000
_cell.length_b   1.000
_cell.length_c   1.000
_cell.angle_alpha   90.00
_cell.angle_beta   90.00
_cell.angle_gamma   90.00
#
_symmetry.space_group_name_H-M   'P 1'
#
loop_
_entity.id
_entity.type
_entity.pdbx_description
1 polymer ?
#
loop_
_entity_poly.entity_id
_entity_poly.type
_entity_poly.pdbx_seq_one_letter_code
_entity_poly.pdbx_strand_id
1 'polypeptide(L)'
;MRIFSLIAAMLVALGATAQPVFESRDKAGGAVFSDTPSSGASEVVLPPVNLMKSPPAPVATPPAPPPVYLPYTAISIVDPEDGGTVHSNDGQISMQVAISPALQRDRGDAIAVKLDGNLLPDRRLTVNFDITPSDWQLSASTNIEHQLEVAVVDAAGEALLVSSPIHIFVHRASFNTSIR
;
A
#
# COMPACT_ATOMS: atom_id res chain seq x y z
N MET A 1 -7.14 44.69 35.15
CA MET A 1 -7.03 45.82 34.23
C MET A 1 -5.75 45.62 33.42
N ARG A 2 -5.83 45.04 32.23
CA ARG A 2 -4.78 45.07 31.21
C ARG A 2 -5.47 45.15 29.86
N ILE A 3 -5.33 46.28 29.23
CA ILE A 3 -5.90 46.68 27.97
C ILE A 3 -5.05 46.05 26.88
N PHE A 4 -5.60 45.11 26.10
CA PHE A 4 -4.97 44.62 24.89
C PHE A 4 -5.35 45.53 23.72
N SER A 5 -4.40 46.33 23.25
CA SER A 5 -4.49 47.08 22.00
C SER A 5 -4.51 46.18 20.81
N LEU A 6 -5.64 46.08 20.14
CA LEU A 6 -5.79 45.47 18.82
C LEU A 6 -5.28 46.46 17.78
N ILE A 7 -4.08 46.23 17.24
CA ILE A 7 -3.59 46.89 16.03
C ILE A 7 -4.18 46.12 14.85
N ALA A 8 -5.23 46.67 14.28
CA ALA A 8 -5.76 46.22 13.00
C ALA A 8 -4.81 46.69 11.89
N ALA A 9 -4.00 45.79 11.37
CA ALA A 9 -3.22 46.02 10.14
C ALA A 9 -4.18 45.99 8.95
N MET A 10 -4.60 47.16 8.50
CA MET A 10 -5.37 47.35 7.28
C MET A 10 -4.44 47.16 6.10
N LEU A 11 -4.47 45.98 5.48
CA LEU A 11 -3.76 45.66 4.22
C LEU A 11 -4.48 46.44 3.09
N VAL A 12 -3.95 47.59 2.71
CA VAL A 12 -4.34 48.29 1.49
C VAL A 12 -3.75 47.53 0.32
N ALA A 13 -4.56 46.76 -0.37
CA ALA A 13 -4.21 46.19 -1.66
C ALA A 13 -4.11 47.35 -2.69
N LEU A 14 -2.90 47.85 -2.93
CA LEU A 14 -2.64 48.73 -4.07
C LEU A 14 -2.86 47.87 -5.33
N GLY A 15 -3.94 48.11 -6.03
CA GLY A 15 -4.17 47.58 -7.35
C GLY A 15 -3.01 47.97 -8.28
N ALA A 16 -2.24 47.03 -8.77
CA ALA A 16 -1.25 47.30 -9.81
C ALA A 16 -2.01 47.64 -11.09
N THR A 17 -2.17 48.91 -11.39
CA THR A 17 -2.61 49.35 -12.71
C THR A 17 -1.42 49.30 -13.66
N ALA A 18 -1.60 48.63 -14.82
CA ALA A 18 -0.60 48.65 -15.86
C ALA A 18 -0.32 50.08 -16.28
N GLN A 19 0.94 50.48 -16.25
CA GLN A 19 1.34 51.85 -16.68
C GLN A 19 1.30 51.91 -18.20
N PRO A 20 0.78 53.04 -18.78
CA PRO A 20 0.83 53.21 -20.23
C PRO A 20 2.28 53.39 -20.69
N VAL A 21 2.60 52.76 -21.80
CA VAL A 21 3.91 52.90 -22.46
C VAL A 21 3.78 53.83 -23.64
N PHE A 22 4.65 54.82 -23.73
CA PHE A 22 4.68 55.80 -24.79
C PHE A 22 5.86 55.56 -25.74
N GLU A 23 5.59 55.57 -27.04
CA GLU A 23 6.62 55.50 -28.09
C GLU A 23 6.91 56.94 -28.59
N SER A 24 8.18 57.32 -28.61
CA SER A 24 8.67 58.55 -29.22
C SER A 24 9.81 58.24 -30.19
N ARG A 25 10.19 59.21 -31.05
CA ARG A 25 11.33 59.03 -31.92
C ARG A 25 12.46 59.96 -31.51
N ASP A 26 13.68 59.44 -31.48
CA ASP A 26 14.87 60.24 -31.23
C ASP A 26 15.26 61.09 -32.48
N LYS A 27 16.26 61.95 -32.34
CA LYS A 27 16.75 62.78 -33.44
C LYS A 27 17.36 62.00 -34.62
N ALA A 28 17.67 60.70 -34.42
CA ALA A 28 18.20 59.80 -35.41
C ALA A 28 17.07 58.93 -36.04
N GLY A 29 15.83 59.11 -35.65
CA GLY A 29 14.66 58.37 -36.15
C GLY A 29 14.41 57.03 -35.47
N GLY A 30 15.16 56.67 -34.41
CA GLY A 30 14.99 55.46 -33.63
C GLY A 30 13.76 55.54 -32.71
N ALA A 31 13.04 54.41 -32.53
CA ALA A 31 11.94 54.35 -31.58
C ALA A 31 12.46 54.28 -30.14
N VAL A 32 11.98 55.15 -29.28
CA VAL A 32 12.30 55.17 -27.84
C VAL A 32 11.02 54.98 -27.07
N PHE A 33 10.99 53.99 -26.20
CA PHE A 33 9.82 53.68 -25.33
C PHE A 33 10.07 54.23 -23.94
N SER A 34 9.03 54.87 -23.35
CA SER A 34 9.09 55.44 -22.00
C SER A 34 7.73 55.26 -21.32
N ASP A 35 7.76 55.15 -20.01
CA ASP A 35 6.58 55.17 -19.14
C ASP A 35 6.13 56.58 -18.78
N THR A 36 6.84 57.61 -19.25
CA THR A 36 6.52 58.99 -19.04
C THR A 36 6.19 59.69 -20.36
N PRO A 37 5.05 60.40 -20.46
CA PRO A 37 4.66 61.10 -21.68
C PRO A 37 5.65 62.24 -21.99
N SER A 38 6.21 62.23 -23.20
CA SER A 38 7.07 63.32 -23.72
C SER A 38 6.39 64.04 -24.91
N SER A 39 6.82 65.25 -25.20
CA SER A 39 6.28 66.00 -26.33
C SER A 39 6.50 65.27 -27.66
N GLY A 40 5.39 64.85 -28.31
CA GLY A 40 5.40 64.08 -29.53
C GLY A 40 5.41 62.54 -29.35
N ALA A 41 5.24 62.05 -28.12
CA ALA A 41 5.07 60.63 -27.87
C ALA A 41 3.60 60.17 -28.09
N SER A 42 3.43 59.01 -28.64
CA SER A 42 2.11 58.33 -28.82
C SER A 42 2.01 57.14 -27.88
N GLU A 43 0.86 56.99 -27.25
CA GLU A 43 0.56 55.86 -26.38
C GLU A 43 0.52 54.55 -27.22
N VAL A 44 1.26 53.55 -26.80
CA VAL A 44 1.29 52.23 -27.47
C VAL A 44 0.19 51.36 -26.88
N VAL A 45 -0.86 51.12 -27.64
CA VAL A 45 -1.91 50.16 -27.30
C VAL A 45 -1.37 48.76 -27.53
N LEU A 46 -1.01 48.06 -26.47
CA LEU A 46 -0.58 46.70 -26.53
C LEU A 46 -1.77 45.78 -26.94
N PRO A 47 -1.57 44.87 -27.89
CA PRO A 47 -2.60 43.88 -28.19
C PRO A 47 -2.94 43.06 -26.95
N PRO A 48 -4.22 42.59 -26.83
CA PRO A 48 -4.59 41.77 -25.69
C PRO A 48 -3.69 40.55 -25.57
N VAL A 49 -3.20 40.28 -24.34
CA VAL A 49 -2.39 39.10 -24.04
C VAL A 49 -3.08 37.86 -24.55
N ASN A 50 -2.35 37.02 -25.27
CA ASN A 50 -2.85 35.76 -25.82
C ASN A 50 -3.13 34.79 -24.65
N LEU A 51 -4.34 34.82 -24.10
CA LEU A 51 -4.79 33.94 -23.07
C LEU A 51 -4.97 32.54 -23.67
N MET A 52 -4.01 31.66 -23.48
CA MET A 52 -4.24 30.22 -23.71
C MET A 52 -5.39 29.78 -22.82
N LYS A 53 -6.44 29.20 -23.41
CA LYS A 53 -7.47 28.51 -22.64
C LYS A 53 -6.78 27.43 -21.81
N SER A 54 -6.93 27.51 -20.49
CA SER A 54 -6.48 26.43 -19.61
C SER A 54 -7.08 25.10 -20.12
N PRO A 55 -6.28 24.04 -20.22
CA PRO A 55 -6.83 22.73 -20.49
C PRO A 55 -7.91 22.41 -19.46
N PRO A 56 -8.99 21.72 -19.87
CA PRO A 56 -10.04 21.34 -18.95
C PRO A 56 -9.40 20.57 -17.77
N ALA A 57 -9.79 20.92 -16.55
CA ALA A 57 -9.34 20.20 -15.36
C ALA A 57 -9.65 18.71 -15.53
N PRO A 58 -8.72 17.80 -15.14
CA PRO A 58 -9.01 16.37 -15.18
C PRO A 58 -10.29 16.10 -14.40
N VAL A 59 -11.24 15.44 -15.04
CA VAL A 59 -12.47 15.01 -14.39
C VAL A 59 -12.06 14.05 -13.28
N ALA A 60 -12.32 14.42 -12.02
CA ALA A 60 -12.06 13.55 -10.90
C ALA A 60 -12.84 12.24 -11.09
N THR A 61 -12.13 11.14 -11.23
CA THR A 61 -12.77 9.81 -11.24
C THR A 61 -13.48 9.64 -9.88
N PRO A 62 -14.76 9.27 -9.86
CA PRO A 62 -15.43 9.00 -8.60
C PRO A 62 -14.62 7.99 -7.77
N PRO A 63 -14.52 8.15 -6.45
CA PRO A 63 -13.87 7.17 -5.61
C PRO A 63 -14.52 5.79 -5.82
N ALA A 64 -13.69 4.75 -5.94
CA ALA A 64 -14.18 3.39 -6.03
C ALA A 64 -15.07 3.08 -4.81
N PRO A 65 -16.17 2.32 -4.99
CA PRO A 65 -16.97 1.91 -3.84
C PRO A 65 -16.10 1.12 -2.85
N PRO A 66 -16.36 1.23 -1.54
CA PRO A 66 -15.60 0.48 -0.56
C PRO A 66 -15.70 -1.03 -0.83
N PRO A 67 -14.64 -1.81 -0.60
CA PRO A 67 -14.66 -3.24 -0.80
C PRO A 67 -15.72 -3.90 0.10
N VAL A 68 -16.48 -4.82 -0.46
CA VAL A 68 -17.45 -5.63 0.30
C VAL A 68 -16.74 -6.89 0.75
N TYR A 69 -16.58 -7.07 2.06
CA TYR A 69 -15.99 -8.25 2.65
C TYR A 69 -17.05 -9.30 2.97
N LEU A 70 -16.82 -10.52 2.53
CA LEU A 70 -17.71 -11.66 2.77
C LEU A 70 -17.19 -12.51 3.93
N PRO A 71 -18.06 -13.08 4.76
CA PRO A 71 -17.64 -14.03 5.78
C PRO A 71 -17.04 -15.29 5.14
N TYR A 72 -16.02 -15.84 5.76
CA TYR A 72 -15.45 -17.13 5.33
C TYR A 72 -16.41 -18.26 5.65
N THR A 73 -16.58 -19.19 4.73
CA THR A 73 -17.53 -20.30 4.82
C THR A 73 -16.84 -21.66 4.87
N ALA A 74 -15.61 -21.76 4.36
CA ALA A 74 -14.83 -22.98 4.37
C ALA A 74 -13.33 -22.69 4.41
N ILE A 75 -12.61 -23.53 5.16
CA ILE A 75 -11.15 -23.64 5.15
C ILE A 75 -10.75 -25.10 5.34
N SER A 76 -9.81 -25.60 4.54
CA SER A 76 -9.27 -26.94 4.67
C SER A 76 -7.83 -27.00 4.18
N ILE A 77 -7.04 -27.93 4.72
CA ILE A 77 -5.73 -28.28 4.20
C ILE A 77 -5.95 -29.25 3.04
N VAL A 78 -5.37 -28.99 1.89
CA VAL A 78 -5.45 -29.82 0.68
C VAL A 78 -4.20 -30.66 0.52
N ASP A 79 -3.04 -30.08 0.79
CA ASP A 79 -1.75 -30.76 0.78
C ASP A 79 -0.93 -30.27 1.99
N PRO A 80 -0.37 -31.20 2.78
CA PRO A 80 -0.48 -32.65 2.72
C PRO A 80 -1.89 -33.17 3.06
N GLU A 81 -2.22 -34.36 2.56
CA GLU A 81 -3.47 -35.06 2.89
C GLU A 81 -3.43 -35.60 4.33
N ASP A 82 -4.61 -35.76 4.95
CA ASP A 82 -4.72 -36.36 6.28
C ASP A 82 -4.22 -37.80 6.25
N GLY A 83 -3.35 -38.16 7.20
CA GLY A 83 -2.65 -39.44 7.26
C GLY A 83 -1.49 -39.54 6.25
N GLY A 84 -1.19 -38.49 5.52
CA GLY A 84 -0.15 -38.46 4.51
C GLY A 84 1.28 -38.54 5.07
N THR A 85 2.23 -39.04 4.26
CA THR A 85 3.64 -39.06 4.61
C THR A 85 4.40 -38.01 3.83
N VAL A 86 5.10 -37.12 4.53
CA VAL A 86 5.96 -36.12 3.94
C VAL A 86 7.42 -36.52 4.06
N HIS A 87 8.10 -36.66 2.93
CA HIS A 87 9.54 -36.88 2.88
C HIS A 87 10.28 -35.55 2.74
N SER A 88 10.90 -35.07 3.80
CA SER A 88 11.62 -33.80 3.77
C SER A 88 12.98 -33.95 4.44
N ASN A 89 14.04 -33.83 3.63
CA ASN A 89 15.42 -33.92 4.12
C ASN A 89 15.88 -32.66 4.83
N ASP A 90 15.35 -31.54 4.41
CA ASP A 90 15.65 -30.19 4.93
C ASP A 90 14.63 -29.71 5.98
N GLY A 91 13.56 -30.48 6.21
CA GLY A 91 12.51 -30.12 7.16
C GLY A 91 11.49 -29.13 6.61
N GLN A 92 11.47 -28.90 5.31
CA GLN A 92 10.46 -28.08 4.65
C GLN A 92 9.23 -28.91 4.31
N ILE A 93 8.04 -28.40 4.61
CA ILE A 93 6.76 -29.02 4.26
C ILE A 93 5.99 -28.02 3.42
N SER A 94 5.69 -28.40 2.17
CA SER A 94 4.84 -27.59 1.32
C SER A 94 3.38 -27.76 1.72
N MET A 95 2.68 -26.64 1.81
CA MET A 95 1.30 -26.57 2.24
C MET A 95 0.42 -25.97 1.16
N GLN A 96 -0.73 -26.58 0.93
CA GLN A 96 -1.81 -26.00 0.12
C GLN A 96 -3.09 -25.96 0.93
N VAL A 97 -3.72 -24.78 1.00
CA VAL A 97 -4.94 -24.53 1.76
C VAL A 97 -6.05 -24.06 0.81
N ALA A 98 -7.23 -24.66 0.93
CA ALA A 98 -8.44 -24.17 0.25
C ALA A 98 -9.23 -23.28 1.18
N ILE A 99 -9.64 -22.12 0.69
CA ILE A 99 -10.41 -21.13 1.47
C ILE A 99 -11.56 -20.61 0.60
N SER A 100 -12.75 -20.48 1.17
CA SER A 100 -13.89 -19.89 0.53
C SER A 100 -14.56 -18.87 1.45
N PRO A 101 -14.83 -17.63 0.96
CA PRO A 101 -14.26 -16.99 -0.24
C PRO A 101 -12.72 -16.86 -0.19
N ALA A 102 -12.10 -16.39 -1.26
CA ALA A 102 -10.65 -16.17 -1.31
C ALA A 102 -10.16 -15.27 -0.16
N LEU A 103 -8.93 -15.47 0.29
CA LEU A 103 -8.32 -14.71 1.40
C LEU A 103 -8.37 -13.20 1.14
N GLN A 104 -9.01 -12.47 2.05
CA GLN A 104 -9.31 -11.04 1.94
C GLN A 104 -8.16 -10.21 2.53
N ARG A 105 -7.02 -10.20 1.84
CA ARG A 105 -5.78 -9.53 2.29
C ARG A 105 -5.94 -8.03 2.48
N ASP A 106 -6.81 -7.39 1.69
CA ASP A 106 -7.07 -5.94 1.80
C ASP A 106 -7.76 -5.56 3.12
N ARG A 107 -8.38 -6.53 3.77
CA ARG A 107 -8.92 -6.42 5.13
C ARG A 107 -7.84 -6.61 6.20
N GLY A 108 -6.68 -7.16 5.84
CA GLY A 108 -5.61 -7.54 6.74
C GLY A 108 -5.68 -9.00 7.19
N ASP A 109 -6.53 -9.81 6.54
CA ASP A 109 -6.68 -11.21 6.89
C ASP A 109 -5.46 -12.03 6.43
N ALA A 110 -5.12 -13.03 7.23
CA ALA A 110 -3.98 -13.92 6.99
C ALA A 110 -4.31 -15.35 7.42
N ILE A 111 -3.48 -16.31 7.02
CA ILE A 111 -3.56 -17.69 7.50
C ILE A 111 -2.58 -17.86 8.64
N ALA A 112 -3.08 -18.33 9.78
CA ALA A 112 -2.28 -18.80 10.91
C ALA A 112 -2.20 -20.32 10.84
N VAL A 113 -1.06 -20.88 11.22
CA VAL A 113 -0.80 -22.33 11.23
C VAL A 113 -0.46 -22.76 12.63
N LYS A 114 -1.04 -23.85 13.08
CA LYS A 114 -0.63 -24.55 14.29
C LYS A 114 -0.01 -25.89 13.94
N LEU A 115 1.12 -26.17 14.56
CA LEU A 115 1.82 -27.45 14.47
C LEU A 115 1.92 -28.05 15.87
N ASP A 116 1.40 -29.25 16.06
CA ASP A 116 1.31 -29.92 17.38
C ASP A 116 0.69 -29.06 18.47
N GLY A 117 -0.33 -28.27 18.12
CA GLY A 117 -1.01 -27.34 19.01
C GLY A 117 -0.30 -26.01 19.24
N ASN A 118 0.93 -25.84 18.75
CA ASN A 118 1.69 -24.60 18.88
C ASN A 118 1.48 -23.70 17.66
N LEU A 119 1.15 -22.44 17.90
CA LEU A 119 0.99 -21.45 16.84
C LEU A 119 2.36 -21.08 16.26
N LEU A 120 2.50 -21.17 14.93
CA LEU A 120 3.68 -20.72 14.23
C LEU A 120 3.77 -19.18 14.25
N PRO A 121 4.99 -18.61 14.36
CA PRO A 121 5.18 -17.16 14.53
C PRO A 121 4.73 -16.37 13.31
N ASP A 122 4.91 -16.93 12.11
CA ASP A 122 4.67 -16.24 10.86
C ASP A 122 3.28 -16.52 10.31
N ARG A 123 2.52 -15.46 10.01
CA ARG A 123 1.25 -15.54 9.30
C ARG A 123 1.51 -15.61 7.79
N ARG A 124 0.69 -16.39 7.10
CA ARG A 124 0.82 -16.59 5.65
C ARG A 124 -0.22 -15.75 4.91
N LEU A 125 0.21 -15.08 3.84
CA LEU A 125 -0.67 -14.22 3.03
C LEU A 125 -1.10 -14.90 1.72
N THR A 126 -0.69 -16.14 1.51
CA THR A 126 -0.99 -16.96 0.34
C THR A 126 -1.50 -18.31 0.77
N VAL A 127 -2.32 -18.95 -0.07
CA VAL A 127 -2.87 -20.29 0.19
C VAL A 127 -1.85 -21.41 -0.08
N ASN A 128 -0.77 -21.11 -0.79
CA ASN A 128 0.36 -22.00 -1.01
C ASN A 128 1.58 -21.41 -0.29
N PHE A 129 2.16 -22.16 0.64
CA PHE A 129 3.32 -21.73 1.43
C PHE A 129 4.06 -22.95 1.97
N ASP A 130 5.25 -22.71 2.49
CA ASP A 130 6.06 -23.75 3.11
C ASP A 130 6.15 -23.53 4.63
N ILE A 131 6.11 -24.61 5.39
CA ILE A 131 6.57 -24.65 6.78
C ILE A 131 8.07 -24.90 6.74
N THR A 132 8.84 -23.99 7.30
CA THR A 132 10.30 -24.02 7.22
C THR A 132 10.94 -24.73 8.41
N PRO A 133 12.23 -25.11 8.34
CA PRO A 133 12.95 -25.68 9.48
C PRO A 133 12.93 -24.83 10.74
N SER A 134 12.90 -23.49 10.59
CA SER A 134 12.77 -22.58 11.73
C SER A 134 11.42 -22.70 12.43
N ASP A 135 10.36 -22.96 11.69
CA ASP A 135 9.02 -23.20 12.27
C ASP A 135 9.03 -24.49 13.09
N TRP A 136 9.70 -25.55 12.59
CA TRP A 136 9.85 -26.81 13.29
C TRP A 136 10.60 -26.71 14.62
N GLN A 137 11.66 -25.91 14.67
CA GLN A 137 12.47 -25.75 15.87
C GLN A 137 11.70 -25.13 17.03
N LEU A 138 10.73 -24.29 16.70
CA LEU A 138 9.94 -23.55 17.68
C LEU A 138 8.67 -24.29 18.11
N SER A 139 8.16 -25.20 17.29
CA SER A 139 6.77 -25.63 17.40
C SER A 139 6.52 -27.13 17.27
N ALA A 140 7.44 -27.89 16.68
CA ALA A 140 7.24 -29.32 16.46
C ALA A 140 7.68 -30.16 17.65
N SER A 141 6.90 -31.20 17.96
CA SER A 141 7.33 -32.27 18.87
C SER A 141 8.44 -33.10 18.23
N THR A 142 9.11 -33.96 19.02
CA THR A 142 10.13 -34.89 18.52
C THR A 142 9.52 -36.14 17.87
N ASN A 143 8.21 -36.23 17.79
CA ASN A 143 7.48 -37.34 17.20
C ASN A 143 7.60 -37.33 15.68
N ILE A 144 7.35 -38.49 15.08
CA ILE A 144 7.25 -38.64 13.63
C ILE A 144 5.89 -38.19 13.13
N GLU A 145 4.85 -38.38 13.96
CA GLU A 145 3.48 -37.95 13.66
C GLU A 145 3.27 -36.52 14.19
N HIS A 146 2.77 -35.66 13.34
CA HIS A 146 2.48 -34.28 13.64
C HIS A 146 1.05 -33.90 13.30
N GLN A 147 0.46 -33.03 14.10
CA GLN A 147 -0.86 -32.47 13.86
C GLN A 147 -0.74 -31.06 13.27
N LEU A 148 -1.44 -30.85 12.14
CA LEU A 148 -1.54 -29.53 11.49
C LEU A 148 -2.96 -29.01 11.55
N GLU A 149 -3.11 -27.75 11.88
CA GLU A 149 -4.36 -26.99 11.86
C GLU A 149 -4.09 -25.63 11.24
N VAL A 150 -5.01 -25.13 10.43
CA VAL A 150 -4.92 -23.77 9.85
C VAL A 150 -6.16 -22.97 10.21
N ALA A 151 -5.97 -21.66 10.37
CA ALA A 151 -7.06 -20.74 10.65
C ALA A 151 -6.92 -19.49 9.80
N VAL A 152 -8.02 -18.93 9.33
CA VAL A 152 -8.03 -17.54 8.86
C VAL A 152 -8.13 -16.65 10.09
N VAL A 153 -7.21 -15.71 10.20
CA VAL A 153 -7.17 -14.71 11.28
C VAL A 153 -7.29 -13.32 10.70
N ASP A 154 -7.88 -12.41 11.47
CA ASP A 154 -7.95 -11.00 11.10
C ASP A 154 -6.63 -10.25 11.41
N ALA A 155 -6.62 -8.93 11.16
CA ALA A 155 -5.47 -8.08 11.43
C ALA A 155 -5.06 -8.07 12.93
N ALA A 156 -6.02 -8.26 13.85
CA ALA A 156 -5.75 -8.34 15.28
C ALA A 156 -5.23 -9.72 15.71
N GLY A 157 -5.42 -10.75 14.88
CA GLY A 157 -5.04 -12.13 15.16
C GLY A 157 -6.16 -13.00 15.70
N GLU A 158 -7.37 -12.48 15.70
CA GLU A 158 -8.55 -13.23 16.08
C GLU A 158 -8.93 -14.22 14.99
N ALA A 159 -9.23 -15.47 15.37
CA ALA A 159 -9.59 -16.50 14.42
C ALA A 159 -11.02 -16.26 13.88
N LEU A 160 -11.12 -16.12 12.57
CA LEU A 160 -12.40 -15.97 11.86
C LEU A 160 -12.98 -17.32 11.46
N LEU A 161 -12.13 -18.28 11.09
CA LEU A 161 -12.51 -19.64 10.73
C LEU A 161 -11.31 -20.57 10.94
N VAL A 162 -11.57 -21.77 11.46
CA VAL A 162 -10.54 -22.77 11.76
C VAL A 162 -10.85 -24.04 10.98
N SER A 163 -9.82 -24.70 10.43
CA SER A 163 -9.96 -25.98 9.75
C SER A 163 -10.12 -27.14 10.74
N SER A 164 -10.57 -28.27 10.22
CA SER A 164 -10.32 -29.53 10.92
C SER A 164 -8.82 -29.79 10.97
N PRO A 165 -8.27 -30.31 12.08
CA PRO A 165 -6.89 -30.72 12.14
C PRO A 165 -6.66 -31.97 11.26
N ILE A 166 -5.47 -32.06 10.68
CA ILE A 166 -4.98 -33.25 9.97
C ILE A 166 -3.76 -33.82 10.67
N HIS A 167 -3.47 -35.10 10.46
CA HIS A 167 -2.29 -35.77 10.98
C HIS A 167 -1.37 -36.11 9.80
N ILE A 168 -0.07 -35.86 9.95
CA ILE A 168 0.93 -36.17 8.94
C ILE A 168 2.10 -36.92 9.56
N PHE A 169 2.77 -37.72 8.74
CA PHE A 169 3.97 -38.43 9.15
C PHE A 169 5.17 -37.82 8.43
N VAL A 170 6.16 -37.27 9.16
CA VAL A 170 7.32 -36.64 8.57
C VAL A 170 8.53 -37.54 8.71
N HIS A 171 9.06 -37.97 7.56
CA HIS A 171 10.29 -38.74 7.49
C HIS A 171 11.46 -37.88 7.04
N ARG A 172 12.46 -37.75 7.92
CA ARG A 172 13.74 -37.11 7.60
C ARG A 172 14.78 -38.17 7.27
N ALA A 173 15.48 -38.04 6.16
CA ALA A 173 16.59 -38.90 5.86
C ALA A 173 17.73 -38.63 6.85
N SER A 174 18.05 -39.56 7.72
CA SER A 174 19.24 -39.52 8.56
C SER A 174 20.46 -39.83 7.71
N PHE A 175 21.33 -38.84 7.48
CA PHE A 175 22.67 -39.12 6.97
C PHE A 175 23.48 -39.76 8.11
N ASN A 176 23.53 -41.09 8.10
CA ASN A 176 24.43 -41.80 8.98
C ASN A 176 25.85 -41.62 8.42
N THR A 177 26.58 -40.62 8.91
CA THR A 177 28.02 -40.48 8.60
C THR A 177 28.76 -41.59 9.34
N SER A 178 28.83 -42.78 8.73
CA SER A 178 29.75 -43.79 9.17
C SER A 178 31.17 -43.30 8.91
N ILE A 179 31.80 -42.73 9.91
CA ILE A 179 33.23 -42.47 9.91
C ILE A 179 33.93 -43.83 9.98
N ARG A 180 34.59 -44.18 8.89
CA ARG A 180 35.52 -45.31 8.82
C ARG A 180 36.93 -44.82 9.08
#